data_9962cf8f1b3f5e2ab053a6d93f0e8e5b
#
_entry.id   9962cf8f1b3f5e2ab053a6d93f0e8e5b
#
_cell.length_a   1.000
_cell.length_b   1.000
_cell.length_c   1.000
_cell.angle_alpha   90.00
_cell.angle_beta   90.00
_cell.angle_gamma   90.00
#
_symmetry.space_group_name_H-M   'P 1'
#
loop_
_entity.id
_entity.type
_entity.pdbx_description
1 polymer ?
#
loop_
_entity_poly.entity_id
_entity_poly.type
_entity_poly.pdbx_seq_one_letter_code
_entity_poly.pdbx_strand_id
1 'polypeptide(L)'
;ALWVARMIMSSTYFLGEIPFHDVVIYATILAKDGSRMSKSKGNGVDPMDLIAKYGADAMRFNLLTLVTNNQDVRFDADIDPETHELISSPRTEQARAFVTKIWNASRFVLGNLEGFTPGEPVAATPADAWILSRLAGLSERVTQGISEYKFGEVASDLHAFFWNEFCDWYIEFSKASLREGADPVARLQTQR
;
A
#
# COMPACT_ATOMS: atom_id res chain seq x y z
N ALA A 1 -9.53 18.10 17.40
CA ALA A 1 -10.90 18.49 17.83
C ALA A 1 -11.14 19.99 17.69
N LEU A 2 -10.28 20.87 18.22
CA LEU A 2 -10.49 22.33 18.21
C LEU A 2 -10.58 22.95 16.80
N TRP A 3 -9.80 22.46 15.85
CA TRP A 3 -9.85 22.95 14.46
C TRP A 3 -11.18 22.60 13.79
N VAL A 4 -11.61 21.36 13.92
CA VAL A 4 -12.90 20.89 13.38
C VAL A 4 -14.05 21.69 13.97
N ALA A 5 -14.07 21.87 15.28
CA ALA A 5 -15.10 22.66 15.96
C ALA A 5 -15.16 24.12 15.43
N ARG A 6 -14.00 24.78 15.26
CA ARG A 6 -13.95 26.13 14.70
C ARG A 6 -14.44 26.18 13.25
N MET A 7 -14.07 25.22 12.42
CA MET A 7 -14.55 25.17 11.02
C MET A 7 -16.08 25.01 10.98
N ILE A 8 -16.65 24.12 11.78
CA ILE A 8 -18.09 23.91 11.86
C ILE A 8 -18.79 25.21 12.34
N MET A 9 -18.32 25.78 13.45
CA MET A 9 -18.92 27.00 14.01
C MET A 9 -18.86 28.17 13.03
N SER A 10 -17.70 28.40 12.40
CA SER A 10 -17.54 29.51 11.45
C SER A 10 -18.40 29.32 10.20
N SER A 11 -18.42 28.13 9.62
CA SER A 11 -19.23 27.84 8.43
C SER A 11 -20.72 28.00 8.72
N THR A 12 -21.19 27.39 9.81
CA THR A 12 -22.61 27.47 10.19
C THR A 12 -23.01 28.91 10.49
N TYR A 13 -22.14 29.69 11.17
CA TYR A 13 -22.48 31.08 11.53
C TYR A 13 -22.49 32.01 10.33
N PHE A 14 -21.46 31.93 9.44
CA PHE A 14 -21.34 32.88 8.34
C PHE A 14 -22.01 32.45 7.04
N LEU A 15 -22.14 31.16 6.78
CA LEU A 15 -22.66 30.61 5.52
C LEU A 15 -24.00 29.88 5.69
N GLY A 16 -24.38 29.51 6.92
CA GLY A 16 -25.56 28.69 7.18
C GLY A 16 -25.45 27.22 6.75
N GLU A 17 -24.26 26.77 6.40
CA GLU A 17 -24.00 25.43 5.85
C GLU A 17 -22.97 24.67 6.66
N ILE A 18 -23.07 23.33 6.69
CA ILE A 18 -22.03 22.47 7.26
C ILE A 18 -20.87 22.36 6.27
N PRO A 19 -19.60 22.51 6.73
CA PRO A 19 -18.45 22.58 5.84
C PRO A 19 -18.01 21.23 5.26
N PHE A 20 -18.40 20.12 5.89
CA PHE A 20 -18.07 18.74 5.49
C PHE A 20 -19.01 17.75 6.18
N HIS A 21 -19.20 16.59 5.57
CA HIS A 21 -20.03 15.52 6.11
C HIS A 21 -19.24 14.52 6.93
N ASP A 22 -17.99 14.29 6.56
CA ASP A 22 -17.10 13.30 7.18
C ASP A 22 -15.91 13.97 7.85
N VAL A 23 -15.51 13.43 8.99
CA VAL A 23 -14.29 13.83 9.72
C VAL A 23 -13.45 12.59 9.99
N VAL A 24 -12.38 12.46 9.23
CA VAL A 24 -11.44 11.36 9.42
C VAL A 24 -10.46 11.72 10.52
N ILE A 25 -10.52 10.99 11.63
CA ILE A 25 -9.59 11.12 12.74
C ILE A 25 -8.55 10.00 12.61
N TYR A 26 -7.30 10.39 12.47
CA TYR A 26 -6.18 9.47 12.36
C TYR A 26 -5.27 9.56 13.59
N ALA A 27 -4.51 8.50 13.81
CA ALA A 27 -3.57 8.36 14.91
C ALA A 27 -2.44 9.40 14.85
N THR A 28 -1.94 9.82 16.00
CA THR A 28 -0.71 10.61 16.07
C THR A 28 0.51 9.70 15.87
N ILE A 29 1.43 10.11 15.01
CA ILE A 29 2.70 9.41 14.85
C ILE A 29 3.65 9.91 15.96
N LEU A 30 4.10 8.98 16.77
CA LEU A 30 5.03 9.19 17.87
C LEU A 30 6.43 8.72 17.49
N ALA A 31 7.44 9.22 18.15
CA ALA A 31 8.80 8.70 18.08
C ALA A 31 8.85 7.23 18.59
N LYS A 32 9.94 6.52 18.33
CA LYS A 32 10.12 5.11 18.71
C LYS A 32 9.93 4.87 20.21
N ASP A 33 10.32 5.83 21.05
CA ASP A 33 10.15 5.81 22.51
C ASP A 33 8.71 6.09 22.98
N GLY A 34 7.81 6.43 22.06
CA GLY A 34 6.42 6.81 22.35
C GLY A 34 6.23 8.27 22.73
N SER A 35 7.28 9.10 22.70
CA SER A 35 7.16 10.53 22.89
C SER A 35 6.67 11.25 21.64
N ARG A 36 6.06 12.43 21.79
CA ARG A 36 5.73 13.28 20.65
C ARG A 36 6.99 13.75 19.94
N MET A 37 7.01 13.61 18.62
CA MET A 37 8.06 14.16 17.79
C MET A 37 8.07 15.68 17.86
N SER A 38 9.23 16.29 18.06
CA SER A 38 9.41 17.73 18.03
C SER A 38 10.82 18.09 17.55
N LYS A 39 10.94 19.21 16.83
CA LYS A 39 12.23 19.75 16.39
C LYS A 39 13.16 20.06 17.56
N SER A 40 12.62 20.56 18.67
CA SER A 40 13.40 20.92 19.87
C SER A 40 13.97 19.72 20.62
N LYS A 41 13.39 18.54 20.47
CA LYS A 41 13.90 17.29 21.06
C LYS A 41 14.82 16.51 20.12
N GLY A 42 14.91 16.89 18.83
CA GLY A 42 15.69 16.16 17.84
C GLY A 42 15.21 14.72 17.57
N ASN A 43 13.99 14.37 18.01
CA ASN A 43 13.42 13.03 17.88
C ASN A 43 12.42 12.92 16.69
N GLY A 44 12.37 13.93 15.84
CA GLY A 44 11.54 13.93 14.65
C GLY A 44 12.24 13.27 13.47
N VAL A 45 11.52 12.45 12.72
CA VAL A 45 12.00 11.87 11.47
C VAL A 45 11.68 12.83 10.34
N ASP A 46 12.69 13.25 9.58
CA ASP A 46 12.45 14.04 8.37
C ASP A 46 11.94 13.10 7.25
N PRO A 47 10.75 13.35 6.67
CA PRO A 47 10.27 12.57 5.53
C PRO A 47 11.24 12.58 4.34
N MET A 48 12.02 13.64 4.17
CA MET A 48 12.97 13.72 3.07
C MET A 48 14.13 12.74 3.22
N ASP A 49 14.57 12.46 4.45
CA ASP A 49 15.60 11.46 4.71
C ASP A 49 15.08 10.04 4.42
N LEU A 50 13.83 9.76 4.78
CA LEU A 50 13.16 8.50 4.42
C LEU A 50 13.05 8.35 2.91
N ILE A 51 12.64 9.40 2.20
CA ILE A 51 12.52 9.40 0.74
C ILE A 51 13.87 9.20 0.07
N ALA A 52 14.91 9.89 0.53
CA ALA A 52 16.26 9.75 -0.01
C ALA A 52 16.81 8.33 0.16
N LYS A 53 16.52 7.70 1.31
CA LYS A 53 17.04 6.37 1.64
C LYS A 53 16.22 5.21 1.08
N TYR A 54 14.89 5.31 1.12
CA TYR A 54 13.98 4.20 0.81
C TYR A 54 13.08 4.44 -0.42
N GLY A 55 12.96 5.68 -0.88
CA GLY A 55 12.04 6.09 -1.94
C GLY A 55 10.69 6.57 -1.41
N ALA A 56 10.05 7.44 -2.20
CA ALA A 56 8.77 8.06 -1.81
C ALA A 56 7.63 7.04 -1.69
N ASP A 57 7.56 6.05 -2.57
CA ASP A 57 6.51 5.04 -2.56
C ASP A 57 6.59 4.16 -1.31
N ALA A 58 7.80 3.76 -0.90
CA ALA A 58 8.01 2.98 0.31
C ALA A 58 7.59 3.76 1.57
N MET A 59 7.96 5.04 1.64
CA MET A 59 7.57 5.90 2.77
C MET A 59 6.04 6.07 2.83
N ARG A 60 5.40 6.38 1.71
CA ARG A 60 3.94 6.56 1.63
C ARG A 60 3.19 5.27 1.97
N PHE A 61 3.63 4.14 1.43
CA PHE A 61 3.02 2.84 1.72
C PHE A 61 3.16 2.48 3.20
N ASN A 62 4.36 2.66 3.80
CA ASN A 62 4.57 2.46 5.23
C ASN A 62 3.60 3.32 6.06
N LEU A 63 3.45 4.61 5.73
CA LEU A 63 2.51 5.49 6.46
C LEU A 63 1.07 4.99 6.37
N LEU A 64 0.61 4.51 5.19
CA LEU A 64 -0.73 3.96 5.05
C LEU A 64 -0.95 2.72 5.92
N THR A 65 0.05 1.83 6.00
CA THR A 65 -0.05 0.62 6.85
C THR A 65 -0.11 0.94 8.34
N LEU A 66 0.35 2.13 8.75
CA LEU A 66 0.30 2.61 10.12
C LEU A 66 -1.03 3.27 10.50
N VAL A 67 -1.88 3.57 9.51
CA VAL A 67 -3.20 4.16 9.78
C VAL A 67 -4.12 3.10 10.37
N THR A 68 -4.18 3.06 11.69
CA THR A 68 -5.08 2.19 12.45
C THR A 68 -6.19 3.01 13.11
N ASN A 69 -7.32 2.37 13.39
CA ASN A 69 -8.46 3.01 14.06
C ASN A 69 -8.09 3.33 15.53
N ASN A 70 -7.78 4.59 15.82
CA ASN A 70 -7.77 5.21 17.15
C ASN A 70 -6.59 4.96 18.12
N GLN A 71 -5.46 4.43 17.71
CA GLN A 71 -4.29 4.32 18.58
C GLN A 71 -3.09 5.09 18.03
N ASP A 72 -2.42 5.84 18.90
CA ASP A 72 -1.16 6.49 18.54
C ASP A 72 -0.13 5.44 18.11
N VAL A 73 0.56 5.71 17.02
CA VAL A 73 1.49 4.76 16.38
C VAL A 73 2.91 5.21 16.60
N ARG A 74 3.75 4.32 17.14
CA ARG A 74 5.19 4.55 17.22
C ARG A 74 5.83 4.33 15.86
N PHE A 75 6.51 5.34 15.35
CA PHE A 75 7.25 5.24 14.10
C PHE A 75 8.59 4.54 14.35
N ASP A 76 8.81 3.46 13.60
CA ASP A 76 9.99 2.62 13.76
C ASP A 76 11.16 3.20 12.96
N ALA A 77 11.79 4.21 13.51
CA ALA A 77 13.01 4.81 12.97
C ALA A 77 14.07 5.00 14.07
N ASP A 78 15.29 4.66 13.74
CA ASP A 78 16.47 4.93 14.54
C ASP A 78 17.16 6.20 14.00
N ILE A 79 17.38 7.16 14.89
CA ILE A 79 17.98 8.46 14.60
C ILE A 79 19.26 8.57 15.42
N ASP A 80 20.31 9.06 14.80
CA ASP A 80 21.55 9.36 15.50
C ASP A 80 21.33 10.49 16.51
N PRO A 81 21.66 10.29 17.81
CA PRO A 81 21.38 11.26 18.84
C PRO A 81 22.25 12.53 18.74
N GLU A 82 23.40 12.48 18.04
CA GLU A 82 24.31 13.61 17.89
C GLU A 82 24.07 14.37 16.58
N THR A 83 23.94 13.64 15.46
CA THR A 83 23.78 14.25 14.14
C THR A 83 22.32 14.46 13.74
N HIS A 84 21.37 13.80 14.42
CA HIS A 84 19.96 13.75 14.09
C HIS A 84 19.65 13.14 12.70
N GLU A 85 20.62 12.39 12.14
CA GLU A 85 20.44 11.70 10.85
C GLU A 85 19.70 10.38 11.01
N LEU A 86 18.97 10.01 9.98
CA LEU A 86 18.23 8.75 9.93
C LEU A 86 19.20 7.56 9.76
N ILE A 87 19.33 6.74 10.80
CA ILE A 87 20.11 5.51 10.75
C ILE A 87 19.33 4.40 10.04
N SER A 88 18.11 4.10 10.48
CA SER A 88 17.30 3.02 9.91
C SER A 88 15.80 3.22 10.15
N SER A 89 14.99 2.54 9.32
CA SER A 89 13.54 2.40 9.52
C SER A 89 13.11 1.04 8.94
N PRO A 90 13.11 -0.02 9.77
CA PRO A 90 12.85 -1.38 9.32
C PRO A 90 11.51 -1.57 8.59
N ARG A 91 10.44 -0.93 9.07
CA ARG A 91 9.15 -0.99 8.39
C ARG A 91 9.16 -0.28 7.03
N THR A 92 9.87 0.85 6.91
CA THR A 92 10.02 1.52 5.61
C THR A 92 10.88 0.69 4.64
N GLU A 93 11.86 -0.03 5.15
CA GLU A 93 12.65 -0.97 4.36
C GLU A 93 11.81 -2.16 3.86
N GLN A 94 10.93 -2.72 4.70
CA GLN A 94 9.96 -3.73 4.28
C GLN A 94 9.01 -3.20 3.21
N ALA A 95 8.53 -1.96 3.35
CA ALA A 95 7.73 -1.31 2.33
C ALA A 95 8.48 -1.13 1.01
N ARG A 96 9.79 -0.79 1.06
CA ARG A 96 10.66 -0.75 -0.12
C ARG A 96 10.80 -2.12 -0.78
N ALA A 97 10.96 -3.18 0.01
CA ALA A 97 11.00 -4.54 -0.52
C ALA A 97 9.70 -4.90 -1.26
N PHE A 98 8.55 -4.47 -0.73
CA PHE A 98 7.26 -4.65 -1.40
C PHE A 98 7.17 -3.89 -2.73
N VAL A 99 7.56 -2.62 -2.77
CA VAL A 99 7.63 -1.83 -4.02
C VAL A 99 8.55 -2.51 -5.05
N THR A 100 9.70 -3.01 -4.61
CA THR A 100 10.63 -3.76 -5.45
C THR A 100 10.01 -5.07 -5.98
N LYS A 101 9.23 -5.77 -5.14
CA LYS A 101 8.50 -6.98 -5.56
C LYS A 101 7.47 -6.65 -6.65
N ILE A 102 6.73 -5.54 -6.51
CA ILE A 102 5.78 -5.06 -7.54
C ILE A 102 6.52 -4.81 -8.86
N TRP A 103 7.62 -4.08 -8.81
CA TRP A 103 8.44 -3.79 -9.98
C TRP A 103 8.92 -5.06 -10.70
N ASN A 104 9.47 -6.01 -9.95
CA ASN A 104 9.98 -7.25 -10.51
C ASN A 104 8.86 -8.14 -11.09
N ALA A 105 7.73 -8.23 -10.42
CA ALA A 105 6.56 -8.95 -10.92
C ALA A 105 6.03 -8.31 -12.22
N SER A 106 5.94 -6.98 -12.26
CA SER A 106 5.54 -6.25 -13.47
C SER A 106 6.51 -6.48 -14.63
N ARG A 107 7.82 -6.50 -14.38
CA ARG A 107 8.82 -6.85 -15.41
C ARG A 107 8.65 -8.26 -15.93
N PHE A 108 8.36 -9.21 -15.04
CA PHE A 108 8.08 -10.59 -15.45
C PHE A 108 6.84 -10.67 -16.34
N VAL A 109 5.74 -10.04 -15.94
CA VAL A 109 4.50 -10.00 -16.74
C VAL A 109 4.78 -9.39 -18.11
N LEU A 110 5.34 -8.18 -18.15
CA LEU A 110 5.62 -7.45 -19.39
C LEU A 110 6.56 -8.26 -20.33
N GLY A 111 7.56 -8.94 -19.77
CA GLY A 111 8.48 -9.77 -20.54
C GLY A 111 7.82 -11.03 -21.16
N ASN A 112 6.63 -11.41 -20.68
CA ASN A 112 5.90 -12.56 -21.21
C ASN A 112 4.70 -12.17 -22.10
N LEU A 113 4.54 -10.88 -22.45
CA LEU A 113 3.44 -10.41 -23.30
C LEU A 113 3.75 -10.41 -24.80
N GLU A 114 4.85 -11.01 -25.23
CA GLU A 114 5.14 -11.14 -26.66
C GLU A 114 4.05 -11.93 -27.39
N GLY A 115 3.48 -11.34 -28.44
CA GLY A 115 2.35 -11.90 -29.19
C GLY A 115 0.99 -11.78 -28.49
N PHE A 116 0.92 -11.04 -27.36
CA PHE A 116 -0.33 -10.83 -26.64
C PHE A 116 -1.39 -10.14 -27.49
N THR A 117 -2.61 -10.66 -27.44
CA THR A 117 -3.79 -10.02 -28.03
C THR A 117 -4.80 -9.74 -26.93
N PRO A 118 -5.21 -8.47 -26.73
CA PRO A 118 -6.23 -8.11 -25.74
C PRO A 118 -7.54 -8.90 -25.95
N GLY A 119 -8.17 -9.27 -24.87
CA GLY A 119 -9.44 -9.99 -24.86
C GLY A 119 -9.96 -10.14 -23.44
N GLU A 120 -11.17 -10.67 -23.30
CA GLU A 120 -11.72 -10.96 -21.99
C GLU A 120 -10.87 -12.00 -21.25
N PRO A 121 -10.64 -11.84 -19.92
CA PRO A 121 -9.97 -12.84 -19.12
C PRO A 121 -10.74 -14.16 -19.15
N VAL A 122 -10.05 -15.26 -19.41
CA VAL A 122 -10.65 -16.60 -19.44
C VAL A 122 -9.94 -17.46 -18.41
N ALA A 123 -10.71 -17.98 -17.45
CA ALA A 123 -10.20 -18.96 -16.50
C ALA A 123 -10.02 -20.31 -17.20
N ALA A 124 -8.86 -20.55 -17.78
CA ALA A 124 -8.54 -21.80 -18.50
C ALA A 124 -8.09 -22.92 -17.54
N THR A 125 -7.57 -22.56 -16.40
CA THR A 125 -7.10 -23.49 -15.36
C THR A 125 -7.77 -23.21 -14.01
N PRO A 126 -7.76 -24.18 -13.09
CA PRO A 126 -8.19 -23.92 -11.70
C PRO A 126 -7.41 -22.77 -11.02
N ALA A 127 -6.15 -22.57 -11.37
CA ALA A 127 -5.34 -21.48 -10.85
C ALA A 127 -5.85 -20.12 -11.33
N ASP A 128 -6.24 -20.02 -12.61
CA ASP A 128 -6.81 -18.78 -13.17
C ASP A 128 -8.16 -18.47 -12.50
N ALA A 129 -9.04 -19.47 -12.37
CA ALA A 129 -10.32 -19.30 -11.69
C ALA A 129 -10.13 -18.86 -10.22
N TRP A 130 -9.15 -19.44 -9.53
CA TRP A 130 -8.83 -19.09 -8.17
C TRP A 130 -8.36 -17.63 -8.05
N ILE A 131 -7.34 -17.21 -8.84
CA ILE A 131 -6.77 -15.85 -8.69
C ILE A 131 -7.78 -14.79 -9.11
N LEU A 132 -8.60 -15.02 -10.16
CA LEU A 132 -9.65 -14.09 -10.57
C LEU A 132 -10.72 -13.93 -9.50
N SER A 133 -11.15 -15.02 -8.87
CA SER A 133 -12.08 -14.99 -7.74
C SER A 133 -11.50 -14.21 -6.54
N ARG A 134 -10.21 -14.43 -6.23
CA ARG A 134 -9.52 -13.70 -5.16
C ARG A 134 -9.41 -12.21 -5.46
N LEU A 135 -9.08 -11.86 -6.71
CA LEU A 135 -8.99 -10.47 -7.17
C LEU A 135 -10.34 -9.76 -7.10
N ALA A 136 -11.43 -10.42 -7.52
CA ALA A 136 -12.78 -9.86 -7.42
C ALA A 136 -13.15 -9.55 -5.96
N GLY A 137 -12.97 -10.51 -5.06
CA GLY A 137 -13.22 -10.29 -3.62
C GLY A 137 -12.31 -9.23 -2.99
N LEU A 138 -11.04 -9.12 -3.44
CA LEU A 138 -10.16 -8.04 -3.02
C LEU A 138 -10.67 -6.68 -3.49
N SER A 139 -11.09 -6.57 -4.76
CA SER A 139 -11.61 -5.33 -5.34
C SER A 139 -12.82 -4.80 -4.57
N GLU A 140 -13.73 -5.67 -4.15
CA GLU A 140 -14.87 -5.31 -3.31
C GLU A 140 -14.42 -4.78 -1.95
N ARG A 141 -13.55 -5.51 -1.23
CA ARG A 141 -13.04 -5.09 0.09
C ARG A 141 -12.27 -3.78 0.01
N VAL A 142 -11.43 -3.60 -1.01
CA VAL A 142 -10.65 -2.37 -1.21
C VAL A 142 -11.58 -1.19 -1.48
N THR A 143 -12.58 -1.36 -2.34
CA THR A 143 -13.56 -0.31 -2.65
C THR A 143 -14.33 0.09 -1.41
N GLN A 144 -14.82 -0.88 -0.65
CA GLN A 144 -15.51 -0.63 0.61
C GLN A 144 -14.59 0.02 1.64
N GLY A 145 -13.38 -0.52 1.83
CA GLY A 145 -12.41 0.01 2.79
C GLY A 145 -12.00 1.46 2.52
N ILE A 146 -11.86 1.83 1.24
CA ILE A 146 -11.60 3.23 0.84
C ILE A 146 -12.81 4.12 1.20
N SER A 147 -14.03 3.66 0.90
CA SER A 147 -15.25 4.43 1.21
C SER A 147 -15.47 4.62 2.71
N GLU A 148 -14.96 3.71 3.52
CA GLU A 148 -15.01 3.73 4.99
C GLU A 148 -13.75 4.32 5.64
N TYR A 149 -12.81 4.85 4.86
CA TYR A 149 -11.53 5.42 5.33
C TYR A 149 -10.61 4.42 6.07
N LYS A 150 -10.74 3.12 5.80
CA LYS A 150 -9.96 2.02 6.41
C LYS A 150 -8.64 1.77 5.65
N PHE A 151 -7.85 2.81 5.46
CA PHE A 151 -6.67 2.76 4.59
C PHE A 151 -5.61 1.73 5.02
N GLY A 152 -5.42 1.50 6.32
CA GLY A 152 -4.47 0.51 6.82
C GLY A 152 -4.88 -0.92 6.50
N GLU A 153 -6.18 -1.24 6.61
CA GLU A 153 -6.73 -2.55 6.23
C GLU A 153 -6.59 -2.76 4.72
N VAL A 154 -6.94 -1.75 3.93
CA VAL A 154 -6.78 -1.76 2.46
C VAL A 154 -5.33 -2.02 2.05
N ALA A 155 -4.37 -1.31 2.66
CA ALA A 155 -2.94 -1.51 2.37
C ALA A 155 -2.48 -2.93 2.72
N SER A 156 -2.95 -3.48 3.85
CA SER A 156 -2.64 -4.85 4.29
C SER A 156 -3.24 -5.91 3.37
N ASP A 157 -4.48 -5.74 2.94
CA ASP A 157 -5.17 -6.64 2.02
C ASP A 157 -4.49 -6.68 0.64
N LEU A 158 -4.15 -5.50 0.11
CA LEU A 158 -3.40 -5.37 -1.15
C LEU A 158 -2.02 -6.03 -1.07
N HIS A 159 -1.30 -5.82 0.03
CA HIS A 159 -0.01 -6.45 0.26
C HIS A 159 -0.13 -7.97 0.32
N ALA A 160 -1.06 -8.48 1.12
CA ALA A 160 -1.25 -9.92 1.31
C ALA A 160 -1.63 -10.62 -0.01
N PHE A 161 -2.57 -10.07 -0.77
CA PHE A 161 -2.95 -10.62 -2.07
C PHE A 161 -1.78 -10.60 -3.05
N PHE A 162 -1.15 -9.43 -3.22
CA PHE A 162 -0.11 -9.27 -4.23
C PHE A 162 1.12 -10.14 -3.93
N TRP A 163 1.58 -10.13 -2.68
CA TRP A 163 2.78 -10.89 -2.30
C TRP A 163 2.49 -12.38 -2.24
N ASN A 164 1.54 -12.79 -1.41
CA ASN A 164 1.36 -14.19 -1.07
C ASN A 164 0.56 -14.98 -2.12
N GLU A 165 -0.48 -14.36 -2.73
CA GLU A 165 -1.35 -15.07 -3.65
C GLU A 165 -0.89 -14.91 -5.11
N PHE A 166 -0.70 -13.66 -5.56
CA PHE A 166 -0.31 -13.40 -6.93
C PHE A 166 1.15 -13.78 -7.22
N CYS A 167 2.11 -13.24 -6.43
CA CYS A 167 3.52 -13.46 -6.70
C CYS A 167 3.99 -14.86 -6.32
N ASP A 168 3.66 -15.35 -5.12
CA ASP A 168 4.23 -16.57 -4.60
C ASP A 168 3.53 -17.83 -5.16
N TRP A 169 2.28 -17.71 -5.63
CA TRP A 169 1.54 -18.82 -6.19
C TRP A 169 1.19 -18.64 -7.66
N TYR A 170 0.43 -17.60 -8.01
CA TYR A 170 -0.11 -17.53 -9.37
C TYR A 170 1.00 -17.33 -10.42
N ILE A 171 1.97 -16.45 -10.17
CA ILE A 171 3.12 -16.29 -11.09
C ILE A 171 3.86 -17.63 -11.25
N GLU A 172 4.07 -18.40 -10.19
CA GLU A 172 4.74 -19.70 -10.29
C GLU A 172 3.92 -20.70 -11.11
N PHE A 173 2.61 -20.77 -10.91
CA PHE A 173 1.73 -21.61 -11.72
C PHE A 173 1.72 -21.21 -13.21
N SER A 174 1.71 -19.91 -13.49
CA SER A 174 1.69 -19.36 -14.85
C SER A 174 2.94 -19.70 -15.67
N LYS A 175 4.09 -19.92 -15.03
CA LYS A 175 5.35 -20.24 -15.72
C LYS A 175 5.25 -21.48 -16.60
N ALA A 176 4.43 -22.45 -16.22
CA ALA A 176 4.23 -23.67 -17.02
C ALA A 176 3.64 -23.38 -18.42
N SER A 177 2.67 -22.45 -18.48
CA SER A 177 2.03 -22.03 -19.72
C SER A 177 2.83 -20.96 -20.50
N LEU A 178 3.72 -20.23 -19.81
CA LEU A 178 4.50 -19.14 -20.41
C LEU A 178 5.88 -19.60 -20.94
N ARG A 179 6.33 -20.82 -20.57
CA ARG A 179 7.63 -21.33 -21.00
C ARG A 179 7.72 -21.50 -22.52
N GLU A 180 8.93 -21.49 -23.03
CA GLU A 180 9.21 -21.79 -24.45
C GLU A 180 8.71 -23.19 -24.81
N GLY A 181 8.01 -23.30 -25.94
CA GLY A 181 7.40 -24.56 -26.40
C GLY A 181 6.08 -24.94 -25.70
N ALA A 182 5.52 -24.11 -24.86
CA ALA A 182 4.17 -24.33 -24.32
C ALA A 182 3.09 -24.23 -25.42
N ASP A 183 1.94 -24.84 -25.16
CA ASP A 183 0.80 -24.73 -26.07
C ASP A 183 0.40 -23.27 -26.32
N PRO A 184 0.36 -22.79 -27.58
CA PRO A 184 0.04 -21.40 -27.90
C PRO A 184 -1.30 -20.93 -27.36
N VAL A 185 -2.31 -21.80 -27.28
CA VAL A 185 -3.63 -21.47 -26.74
C VAL A 185 -3.55 -21.26 -25.23
N ALA A 186 -2.88 -22.16 -24.51
CA ALA A 186 -2.67 -22.02 -23.06
C ALA A 186 -1.85 -20.76 -22.74
N ARG A 187 -0.81 -20.47 -23.55
CA ARG A 187 -0.02 -19.23 -23.39
C ARG A 187 -0.88 -17.99 -23.54
N LEU A 188 -1.68 -17.88 -24.60
CA LEU A 188 -2.54 -16.72 -24.84
C LEU A 188 -3.58 -16.52 -23.72
N GLN A 189 -4.14 -17.62 -23.21
CA GLN A 189 -5.09 -17.58 -22.11
C GLN A 189 -4.46 -17.08 -20.81
N THR A 190 -3.24 -17.52 -20.51
CA THR A 190 -2.49 -17.06 -19.33
C THR A 190 -2.03 -15.61 -19.45
N GLN A 191 -1.80 -15.11 -20.66
CA GLN A 191 -1.45 -13.72 -20.92
C GLN A 191 -2.63 -12.75 -20.78
N ARG A 192 -3.86 -13.22 -20.92
CA ARG A 192 -5.13 -12.45 -20.77
C ARG A 192 -5.53 -12.29 -19.32
#